data_b1037af1225980d6453e62ea1ee6e71c
#
_entry.id   b1037af1225980d6453e62ea1ee6e71c
#
_cell.length_a   1.000
_cell.length_b   1.000
_cell.length_c   1.000
_cell.angle_alpha   90.00
_cell.angle_beta   90.00
_cell.angle_gamma   90.00
#
_symmetry.space_group_name_H-M   'P 1'
#
loop_
_entity.id
_entity.type
_entity.pdbx_description
1 polymer ?
#
loop_
_entity_poly.entity_id
_entity_poly.type
_entity_poly.pdbx_seq_one_letter_code
_entity_poly.pdbx_strand_id
1 'polypeptide(L)'
;IAFCSCSNYPAGYFNAYREMARNENIDLVLHLGDYLYEYAWDGYASESAIQMDRVVDPNHEILSLDDYRRRHATYRKDLDLKLLHASKPMIVVWDDHEITNDTWEGGAQNHSSDEGSFKKRKDFATQAYFEWMPIRENKNKKQIWRNFTVGNLINLLMLDTRLYNRDKQLDIEKYFEIDNFKEKKYMNDLKKPRNLLGKTQLKWVKSKTNNKYKWSIFGQQILIGPKYLPAILKFVELETLPSYVHKYVMLAGKKIPYNTDQWDGYPKEREEFFEIIKNSQSNLILAGDSHNSWISNLRDNNDKFVGVEIGAPSISSPNFVDTFGEMTTEIDKSFVESNEDLVWTNGINKGYVELEVSFNFVDVHFHYVSTVKSQKYEKLQTKSFRVNHAQPLA
;
A
#
# COMPACT_ATOMS: atom_id res chain seq x y z
N ILE A 1 8.37 -6.86 14.73
CA ILE A 1 8.40 -6.45 13.31
C ILE A 1 7.63 -5.14 13.18
N ALA A 2 8.16 -4.15 12.46
CA ALA A 2 7.37 -3.00 12.04
C ALA A 2 7.18 -3.01 10.52
N PHE A 3 6.10 -2.38 10.02
CA PHE A 3 5.95 -2.16 8.59
C PHE A 3 5.36 -0.78 8.27
N CYS A 4 5.67 -0.28 7.10
CA CYS A 4 5.32 1.06 6.63
C CYS A 4 5.32 1.13 5.10
N SER A 5 4.78 2.24 4.57
CA SER A 5 4.77 2.57 3.14
C SER A 5 4.58 4.08 2.93
N CYS A 6 4.64 4.52 1.69
CA CYS A 6 4.12 5.82 1.23
C CYS A 6 4.81 7.01 1.89
N SER A 7 6.13 7.13 1.66
CA SER A 7 6.97 8.22 2.16
C SER A 7 7.21 9.29 1.11
N ASN A 8 6.24 10.19 0.91
CA ASN A 8 6.36 11.29 -0.03
C ASN A 8 7.20 12.43 0.57
N TYR A 9 8.41 12.67 0.03
CA TYR A 9 9.38 13.64 0.55
C TYR A 9 8.86 15.08 0.57
N PRO A 10 8.25 15.62 -0.51
CA PRO A 10 7.71 16.97 -0.49
C PRO A 10 6.45 17.14 0.39
N ALA A 11 5.75 16.05 0.70
CA ALA A 11 4.52 16.11 1.48
C ALA A 11 4.75 16.29 2.98
N GLY A 12 5.91 15.90 3.53
CA GLY A 12 6.15 16.03 4.96
C GLY A 12 7.47 15.42 5.44
N TYR A 13 7.82 15.71 6.70
CA TYR A 13 8.96 15.13 7.39
C TYR A 13 8.68 13.66 7.75
N PHE A 14 9.72 12.85 7.79
CA PHE A 14 9.64 11.41 8.04
C PHE A 14 9.68 11.05 9.54
N ASN A 15 8.92 11.81 10.34
CA ASN A 15 8.86 11.67 11.81
C ASN A 15 8.61 10.24 12.28
N ALA A 16 7.76 9.49 11.57
CA ALA A 16 7.47 8.10 11.89
C ALA A 16 8.71 7.18 11.73
N TYR A 17 9.61 7.46 10.79
CA TYR A 17 10.87 6.72 10.69
C TYR A 17 11.78 6.93 11.89
N ARG A 18 11.80 8.15 12.47
CA ARG A 18 12.51 8.42 13.72
C ARG A 18 11.99 7.56 14.87
N GLU A 19 10.66 7.42 14.97
CA GLU A 19 10.03 6.61 16.00
C GLU A 19 10.36 5.12 15.83
N MET A 20 10.27 4.61 14.60
CA MET A 20 10.67 3.23 14.29
C MET A 20 12.14 2.98 14.61
N ALA A 21 13.04 3.91 14.27
CA ALA A 21 14.46 3.79 14.51
C ALA A 21 14.81 3.70 16.00
N ARG A 22 14.06 4.46 16.83
CA ARG A 22 14.27 4.54 18.28
C ARG A 22 13.53 3.48 19.08
N ASN A 23 12.59 2.78 18.49
CA ASN A 23 11.83 1.73 19.18
C ASN A 23 12.70 0.46 19.28
N GLU A 24 13.14 0.14 20.49
CA GLU A 24 14.01 -1.01 20.76
C GLU A 24 13.31 -2.36 20.57
N ASN A 25 11.97 -2.39 20.61
CA ASN A 25 11.18 -3.61 20.40
C ASN A 25 11.10 -4.03 18.91
N ILE A 26 11.56 -3.19 17.99
CA ILE A 26 11.54 -3.50 16.56
C ILE A 26 12.83 -4.19 16.15
N ASP A 27 12.74 -5.49 15.81
CA ASP A 27 13.85 -6.29 15.29
C ASP A 27 14.04 -6.15 13.77
N LEU A 28 12.95 -5.87 13.04
CA LEU A 28 12.90 -5.87 11.58
C LEU A 28 11.88 -4.88 11.09
N VAL A 29 12.21 -4.15 10.03
CA VAL A 29 11.31 -3.24 9.32
C VAL A 29 10.98 -3.81 7.94
N LEU A 30 9.69 -3.83 7.59
CA LEU A 30 9.21 -4.11 6.24
C LEU A 30 8.78 -2.79 5.60
N HIS A 31 9.30 -2.48 4.41
CA HIS A 31 8.81 -1.36 3.60
C HIS A 31 8.03 -1.91 2.41
N LEU A 32 6.75 -1.59 2.35
CA LEU A 32 5.82 -2.19 1.40
C LEU A 32 5.69 -1.40 0.08
N GLY A 33 6.60 -0.46 -0.15
CA GLY A 33 6.64 0.33 -1.38
C GLY A 33 6.28 1.79 -1.18
N ASP A 34 6.30 2.56 -2.27
CA ASP A 34 6.24 4.03 -2.24
C ASP A 34 7.31 4.63 -1.32
N TYR A 35 8.50 4.06 -1.39
CA TYR A 35 9.66 4.61 -0.71
C TYR A 35 10.03 5.97 -1.26
N LEU A 36 9.82 6.19 -2.56
CA LEU A 36 9.97 7.47 -3.25
C LEU A 36 8.81 7.70 -4.21
N TYR A 37 8.66 8.96 -4.67
CA TYR A 37 7.65 9.38 -5.63
C TYR A 37 8.31 10.03 -6.84
N GLU A 38 7.78 9.76 -8.05
CA GLU A 38 8.37 10.16 -9.32
C GLU A 38 8.09 11.59 -9.73
N TYR A 39 7.10 12.24 -9.16
CA TYR A 39 6.59 13.55 -9.60
C TYR A 39 7.63 14.68 -9.59
N ALA A 40 7.36 15.71 -10.39
CA ALA A 40 8.08 16.98 -10.36
C ALA A 40 7.91 17.71 -9.02
N TRP A 41 8.72 18.73 -8.78
CA TRP A 41 8.75 19.49 -7.52
C TRP A 41 7.44 20.19 -7.17
N ASP A 42 6.62 20.51 -8.18
CA ASP A 42 5.29 21.13 -8.08
C ASP A 42 4.14 20.14 -8.30
N GLY A 43 4.44 18.84 -8.29
CA GLY A 43 3.50 17.75 -8.50
C GLY A 43 2.73 17.35 -7.23
N TYR A 44 2.42 16.07 -7.12
CA TYR A 44 1.57 15.51 -6.09
C TYR A 44 2.04 15.84 -4.66
N ALA A 45 1.16 16.49 -3.88
CA ALA A 45 1.32 16.80 -2.46
C ALA A 45 2.56 17.66 -2.12
N SER A 46 2.93 18.59 -2.99
CA SER A 46 4.12 19.43 -2.88
C SER A 46 3.84 20.85 -2.36
N GLU A 47 2.62 21.20 -1.97
CA GLU A 47 2.16 22.56 -1.65
C GLU A 47 3.00 23.21 -0.55
N SER A 48 3.55 22.44 0.38
CA SER A 48 4.38 22.93 1.49
C SER A 48 5.88 22.62 1.30
N ALA A 49 6.29 22.08 0.15
CA ALA A 49 7.66 21.60 -0.06
C ALA A 49 8.73 22.68 0.09
N ILE A 50 8.50 23.87 -0.48
CA ILE A 50 9.42 25.01 -0.37
C ILE A 50 9.53 25.48 1.08
N GLN A 51 8.40 25.63 1.77
CA GLN A 51 8.36 26.09 3.16
C GLN A 51 9.08 25.12 4.12
N MET A 52 9.01 23.83 3.82
CA MET A 52 9.66 22.77 4.62
C MET A 52 11.11 22.50 4.21
N ASP A 53 11.64 23.14 3.16
CA ASP A 53 12.93 22.81 2.53
C ASP A 53 12.98 21.33 2.08
N ARG A 54 11.90 20.88 1.44
CA ARG A 54 11.74 19.49 0.97
C ARG A 54 11.43 19.42 -0.53
N VAL A 55 12.06 20.29 -1.30
CA VAL A 55 12.00 20.24 -2.77
C VAL A 55 12.80 19.05 -3.28
N VAL A 56 12.22 18.30 -4.19
CA VAL A 56 12.85 17.10 -4.76
C VAL A 56 13.93 17.45 -5.80
N ASP A 57 14.93 16.59 -5.91
CA ASP A 57 15.95 16.62 -6.95
C ASP A 57 15.91 15.27 -7.71
N PRO A 58 15.84 15.27 -9.05
CA PRO A 58 15.66 16.42 -9.93
C PRO A 58 14.29 17.10 -9.71
N ASN A 59 14.16 18.35 -10.15
CA ASN A 59 12.94 19.15 -9.98
C ASN A 59 11.84 18.84 -11.01
N HIS A 60 12.10 17.95 -11.95
CA HIS A 60 11.15 17.42 -12.94
C HIS A 60 10.76 15.99 -12.59
N GLU A 61 9.75 15.47 -13.27
CA GLU A 61 9.38 14.05 -13.19
C GLU A 61 10.53 13.16 -13.64
N ILE A 62 10.76 12.07 -12.91
CA ILE A 62 11.93 11.23 -13.16
C ILE A 62 11.66 10.21 -14.28
N LEU A 63 12.54 10.20 -15.28
CA LEU A 63 12.40 9.36 -16.48
C LEU A 63 13.68 8.56 -16.80
N SER A 64 14.85 9.11 -16.47
CA SER A 64 16.15 8.51 -16.77
C SER A 64 16.77 7.82 -15.55
N LEU A 65 17.76 6.96 -15.78
CA LEU A 65 18.50 6.30 -14.70
C LEU A 65 19.15 7.30 -13.74
N ASP A 66 19.69 8.40 -14.27
CA ASP A 66 20.29 9.45 -13.46
C ASP A 66 19.24 10.15 -12.58
N ASP A 67 18.04 10.39 -13.13
CA ASP A 67 16.94 10.99 -12.36
C ASP A 67 16.52 10.11 -11.18
N TYR A 68 16.33 8.81 -11.41
CA TYR A 68 16.00 7.87 -10.35
C TYR A 68 17.08 7.80 -9.26
N ARG A 69 18.37 7.81 -9.64
CA ARG A 69 19.48 7.83 -8.70
C ARG A 69 19.51 9.12 -7.88
N ARG A 70 19.29 10.28 -8.52
CA ARG A 70 19.21 11.58 -7.84
C ARG A 70 18.01 11.65 -6.89
N ARG A 71 16.86 11.10 -7.29
CA ARG A 71 15.69 11.02 -6.43
C ARG A 71 15.95 10.15 -5.19
N HIS A 72 16.54 8.97 -5.34
CA HIS A 72 16.99 8.17 -4.20
C HIS A 72 17.97 8.93 -3.30
N ALA A 73 18.94 9.62 -3.88
CA ALA A 73 19.90 10.43 -3.13
C ALA A 73 19.20 11.56 -2.34
N THR A 74 18.17 12.20 -2.90
CA THR A 74 17.37 13.22 -2.22
C THR A 74 16.68 12.66 -0.99
N TYR A 75 15.98 11.53 -1.12
CA TYR A 75 15.33 10.87 0.01
C TYR A 75 16.33 10.48 1.10
N ARG A 76 17.53 10.01 0.72
CA ARG A 76 18.61 9.65 1.64
C ARG A 76 19.29 10.86 2.31
N LYS A 77 18.94 12.11 1.98
CA LYS A 77 19.34 13.29 2.76
C LYS A 77 18.56 13.41 4.07
N ASP A 78 17.32 12.88 4.13
CA ASP A 78 16.50 12.91 5.33
C ASP A 78 17.20 12.18 6.49
N LEU A 79 17.31 12.87 7.64
CA LEU A 79 18.05 12.36 8.79
C LEU A 79 17.33 11.19 9.49
N ASP A 80 16.01 11.21 9.49
CA ASP A 80 15.21 10.18 10.14
C ASP A 80 15.21 8.88 9.33
N LEU A 81 15.17 9.01 7.98
CA LEU A 81 15.35 7.86 7.10
C LEU A 81 16.77 7.28 7.19
N LYS A 82 17.80 8.13 7.27
CA LYS A 82 19.18 7.67 7.51
C LYS A 82 19.30 6.92 8.84
N LEU A 83 18.70 7.46 9.89
CA LEU A 83 18.71 6.85 11.21
C LEU A 83 18.06 5.47 11.17
N LEU A 84 16.91 5.33 10.50
CA LEU A 84 16.22 4.06 10.35
C LEU A 84 17.10 3.03 9.64
N HIS A 85 17.68 3.40 8.49
CA HIS A 85 18.59 2.51 7.75
C HIS A 85 19.83 2.10 8.53
N ALA A 86 20.34 2.97 9.41
CA ALA A 86 21.51 2.71 10.21
C ALA A 86 21.21 1.81 11.43
N SER A 87 19.99 1.85 11.95
CA SER A 87 19.62 1.21 13.23
C SER A 87 18.83 -0.09 13.08
N LYS A 88 18.15 -0.30 11.96
CA LYS A 88 17.24 -1.45 11.78
C LYS A 88 17.50 -2.19 10.46
N PRO A 89 17.52 -3.52 10.48
CA PRO A 89 17.48 -4.30 9.24
C PRO A 89 16.15 -4.08 8.54
N MET A 90 16.18 -3.99 7.20
CA MET A 90 15.00 -3.75 6.38
C MET A 90 14.83 -4.82 5.31
N ILE A 91 13.58 -5.24 5.11
CA ILE A 91 13.14 -6.02 3.95
C ILE A 91 12.16 -5.14 3.19
N VAL A 92 12.43 -4.91 1.91
CA VAL A 92 11.72 -3.94 1.09
C VAL A 92 11.13 -4.58 -0.16
N VAL A 93 10.00 -4.08 -0.62
CA VAL A 93 9.45 -4.30 -1.95
C VAL A 93 9.11 -2.94 -2.55
N TRP A 94 9.09 -2.84 -3.88
CA TRP A 94 8.56 -1.65 -4.55
C TRP A 94 7.03 -1.65 -4.57
N ASP A 95 6.44 -0.46 -4.73
CA ASP A 95 5.09 -0.26 -5.23
C ASP A 95 5.18 0.41 -6.61
N ASP A 96 4.19 1.17 -7.03
CA ASP A 96 4.18 1.79 -8.35
C ASP A 96 5.07 3.04 -8.42
N HIS A 97 5.08 3.89 -7.40
CA HIS A 97 5.84 5.15 -7.40
C HIS A 97 7.37 4.97 -7.45
N GLU A 98 7.90 3.80 -7.14
CA GLU A 98 9.29 3.48 -7.44
C GLU A 98 9.57 3.50 -8.94
N ILE A 99 8.52 3.39 -9.77
CA ILE A 99 8.58 3.54 -11.22
C ILE A 99 7.75 4.77 -11.64
N THR A 100 6.43 4.69 -11.56
CA THR A 100 5.48 5.77 -11.80
C THR A 100 4.05 5.31 -11.51
N ASN A 101 3.16 6.25 -11.15
CA ASN A 101 1.79 5.99 -10.68
C ASN A 101 1.02 4.97 -11.50
N ASP A 102 0.33 4.07 -10.78
CA ASP A 102 -0.52 2.99 -11.33
C ASP A 102 0.20 2.12 -12.36
N THR A 103 1.43 1.72 -12.07
CA THR A 103 2.25 0.84 -12.93
C THR A 103 1.68 -0.58 -13.00
N TRP A 104 1.67 -1.15 -14.23
CA TRP A 104 1.51 -2.57 -14.53
C TRP A 104 2.69 -3.08 -15.36
N GLU A 105 2.72 -4.36 -15.75
CA GLU A 105 3.87 -4.93 -16.46
C GLU A 105 4.26 -4.16 -17.74
N GLY A 106 3.27 -3.71 -18.51
CA GLY A 106 3.48 -3.11 -19.83
C GLY A 106 3.29 -1.60 -19.92
N GLY A 107 3.01 -0.91 -18.81
CA GLY A 107 2.76 0.54 -18.82
C GLY A 107 2.41 1.08 -17.43
N ALA A 108 1.98 2.33 -17.39
CA ALA A 108 1.51 3.00 -16.18
C ALA A 108 0.41 4.02 -16.52
N GLN A 109 -0.32 4.48 -15.51
CA GLN A 109 -1.26 5.59 -15.68
C GLN A 109 -0.48 6.89 -15.93
N ASN A 110 0.57 7.14 -15.14
CA ASN A 110 1.43 8.31 -15.28
C ASN A 110 2.63 8.00 -16.19
N HIS A 111 2.36 7.62 -17.44
CA HIS A 111 3.37 7.49 -18.49
C HIS A 111 2.73 7.64 -19.86
N SER A 112 3.19 8.63 -20.63
CA SER A 112 2.74 8.94 -21.98
C SER A 112 3.80 8.58 -23.05
N SER A 113 3.40 8.55 -24.32
CA SER A 113 4.30 8.19 -25.43
C SER A 113 5.43 9.19 -25.67
N ASP A 114 5.24 10.45 -25.30
CA ASP A 114 6.23 11.54 -25.44
C ASP A 114 7.33 11.47 -24.37
N GLU A 115 7.13 10.73 -23.29
CA GLU A 115 8.16 10.43 -22.28
C GLU A 115 9.08 9.27 -22.70
N GLY A 116 8.83 8.71 -23.89
CA GLY A 116 9.64 7.66 -24.48
C GLY A 116 9.16 6.25 -24.13
N SER A 117 10.07 5.31 -24.02
CA SER A 117 9.72 3.90 -23.82
C SER A 117 9.50 3.57 -22.35
N PHE A 118 8.27 3.19 -21.97
CA PHE A 118 7.96 2.69 -20.62
C PHE A 118 8.89 1.54 -20.19
N LYS A 119 9.23 0.63 -21.13
CA LYS A 119 10.16 -0.46 -20.84
C LYS A 119 11.53 0.07 -20.37
N LYS A 120 12.07 1.12 -21.02
CA LYS A 120 13.33 1.74 -20.60
C LYS A 120 13.19 2.42 -19.24
N ARG A 121 12.10 3.18 -19.04
CA ARG A 121 11.81 3.82 -17.73
C ARG A 121 11.78 2.77 -16.63
N LYS A 122 11.05 1.67 -16.82
CA LYS A 122 10.98 0.56 -15.86
C LYS A 122 12.36 -0.08 -15.61
N ASP A 123 13.15 -0.31 -16.68
CA ASP A 123 14.49 -0.88 -16.54
C ASP A 123 15.42 0.07 -15.74
N PHE A 124 15.33 1.40 -15.93
CA PHE A 124 16.08 2.41 -15.17
C PHE A 124 15.66 2.48 -13.70
N ALA A 125 14.35 2.54 -13.46
CA ALA A 125 13.80 2.56 -12.11
C ALA A 125 14.20 1.32 -11.30
N THR A 126 14.03 0.13 -11.88
CA THR A 126 14.40 -1.13 -11.23
C THR A 126 15.91 -1.23 -11.00
N GLN A 127 16.74 -0.75 -11.93
CA GLN A 127 18.19 -0.71 -11.74
C GLN A 127 18.55 0.19 -10.56
N ALA A 128 18.05 1.43 -10.52
CA ALA A 128 18.31 2.36 -9.41
C ALA A 128 17.81 1.78 -8.07
N TYR A 129 16.65 1.13 -8.06
CA TYR A 129 16.11 0.49 -6.88
C TYR A 129 17.06 -0.57 -6.30
N PHE A 130 17.61 -1.46 -7.14
CA PHE A 130 18.58 -2.46 -6.68
C PHE A 130 19.94 -1.87 -6.28
N GLU A 131 20.30 -0.71 -6.79
CA GLU A 131 21.53 0.00 -6.39
C GLU A 131 21.39 0.67 -5.01
N TRP A 132 20.19 1.15 -4.65
CA TRP A 132 19.95 1.97 -3.46
C TRP A 132 19.29 1.23 -2.30
N MET A 133 18.55 0.16 -2.58
CA MET A 133 17.79 -0.55 -1.54
C MET A 133 18.54 -1.77 -0.99
N PRO A 134 18.33 -2.15 0.28
CA PRO A 134 19.08 -3.24 0.94
C PRO A 134 18.60 -4.62 0.47
N ILE A 135 18.77 -4.90 -0.82
CA ILE A 135 18.35 -6.16 -1.44
C ILE A 135 19.58 -6.91 -1.92
N ARG A 136 19.69 -8.19 -1.57
CA ARG A 136 20.71 -9.05 -2.14
C ARG A 136 20.40 -9.33 -3.60
N GLU A 137 21.38 -9.14 -4.47
CA GLU A 137 21.26 -9.53 -5.86
C GLU A 137 20.95 -11.03 -6.00
N ASN A 138 19.98 -11.34 -6.81
CA ASN A 138 19.71 -12.72 -7.24
C ASN A 138 20.04 -12.87 -8.72
N LYS A 139 20.05 -14.11 -9.23
CA LYS A 139 20.33 -14.39 -10.64
C LYS A 139 19.32 -13.73 -11.59
N ASN A 140 18.11 -13.47 -11.10
CA ASN A 140 17.06 -12.77 -11.84
C ASN A 140 16.80 -11.40 -11.21
N LYS A 141 17.55 -10.38 -11.65
CA LYS A 141 17.46 -8.98 -11.20
C LYS A 141 16.06 -8.35 -11.35
N LYS A 142 15.11 -9.01 -12.01
CA LYS A 142 13.73 -8.54 -12.17
C LYS A 142 12.77 -9.11 -11.13
N GLN A 143 13.22 -10.07 -10.33
CA GLN A 143 12.39 -10.73 -9.33
C GLN A 143 12.60 -10.11 -7.95
N ILE A 144 11.57 -9.43 -7.42
CA ILE A 144 11.58 -8.84 -6.08
C ILE A 144 10.94 -9.76 -5.04
N TRP A 145 10.03 -10.65 -5.44
CA TRP A 145 9.36 -11.53 -4.47
C TRP A 145 10.30 -12.60 -3.92
N ARG A 146 10.25 -12.76 -2.62
CA ARG A 146 11.14 -13.65 -1.86
C ARG A 146 10.52 -14.02 -0.52
N ASN A 147 11.01 -15.09 0.12
CA ASN A 147 10.55 -15.46 1.45
C ASN A 147 11.69 -15.49 2.48
N PHE A 148 11.31 -15.25 3.73
CA PHE A 148 12.15 -15.33 4.91
C PHE A 148 11.44 -16.12 5.98
N THR A 149 12.18 -16.76 6.88
CA THR A 149 11.59 -17.54 7.96
C THR A 149 12.21 -17.21 9.31
N VAL A 150 11.39 -17.19 10.36
CA VAL A 150 11.86 -17.04 11.75
C VAL A 150 11.47 -18.31 12.49
N GLY A 151 12.41 -19.23 12.64
CA GLY A 151 12.17 -20.55 13.22
C GLY A 151 11.00 -21.28 12.55
N ASN A 152 10.09 -21.77 13.36
CA ASN A 152 8.77 -22.31 12.94
C ASN A 152 7.63 -21.33 13.25
N LEU A 153 7.93 -20.13 13.72
CA LEU A 153 6.94 -19.11 14.08
C LEU A 153 6.43 -18.37 12.83
N ILE A 154 7.32 -17.84 11.99
CA ILE A 154 6.96 -16.97 10.89
C ILE A 154 7.48 -17.52 9.56
N ASN A 155 6.60 -17.54 8.56
CA ASN A 155 6.93 -17.61 7.14
C ASN A 155 6.51 -16.28 6.51
N LEU A 156 7.49 -15.39 6.24
CA LEU A 156 7.27 -14.09 5.61
C LEU A 156 7.46 -14.22 4.10
N LEU A 157 6.42 -13.92 3.34
CA LEU A 157 6.43 -13.87 1.89
C LEU A 157 6.24 -12.43 1.43
N MET A 158 7.28 -11.86 0.81
CA MET A 158 7.19 -10.54 0.18
C MET A 158 6.78 -10.72 -1.28
N LEU A 159 5.72 -10.05 -1.71
CA LEU A 159 5.12 -10.21 -3.05
C LEU A 159 5.47 -9.02 -3.96
N ASP A 160 5.29 -9.23 -5.27
CA ASP A 160 5.29 -8.19 -6.30
C ASP A 160 3.90 -8.10 -6.90
N THR A 161 3.17 -7.05 -6.59
CA THR A 161 1.83 -6.78 -7.12
C THR A 161 1.84 -5.74 -8.23
N ARG A 162 3.02 -5.36 -8.77
CA ARG A 162 3.15 -4.26 -9.73
C ARG A 162 3.81 -4.64 -11.05
N LEU A 163 5.01 -5.21 -11.02
CA LEU A 163 5.85 -5.26 -12.22
C LEU A 163 5.88 -6.60 -12.92
N TYR A 164 5.53 -7.68 -12.24
CA TYR A 164 5.65 -9.02 -12.80
C TYR A 164 4.29 -9.63 -13.12
N ASN A 165 4.00 -9.82 -14.42
CA ASN A 165 2.77 -10.40 -14.96
C ASN A 165 1.46 -9.69 -14.56
N ARG A 166 1.53 -8.48 -14.02
CA ARG A 166 0.34 -7.69 -13.73
C ARG A 166 -0.27 -7.18 -15.03
N ASP A 167 -1.51 -7.56 -15.29
CA ASP A 167 -2.32 -6.99 -16.35
C ASP A 167 -2.74 -5.56 -15.98
N LYS A 168 -3.02 -4.75 -16.99
CA LYS A 168 -3.58 -3.41 -16.77
C LYS A 168 -4.91 -3.54 -16.01
N GLN A 169 -5.05 -2.73 -14.96
CA GLN A 169 -6.29 -2.59 -14.19
C GLN A 169 -7.44 -2.11 -15.09
N LEU A 170 -8.66 -2.44 -14.70
CA LEU A 170 -9.84 -1.96 -15.39
C LEU A 170 -9.95 -0.43 -15.20
N ASP A 171 -9.99 0.30 -16.30
CA ASP A 171 -10.13 1.74 -16.28
C ASP A 171 -11.58 2.11 -15.93
N ILE A 172 -11.85 2.38 -14.65
CA ILE A 172 -13.18 2.70 -14.14
C ILE A 172 -13.74 4.00 -14.75
N GLU A 173 -12.86 4.93 -15.13
CA GLU A 173 -13.26 6.21 -15.73
C GLU A 173 -14.09 6.04 -17.01
N LYS A 174 -13.87 4.95 -17.76
CA LYS A 174 -14.62 4.63 -18.98
C LYS A 174 -16.08 4.24 -18.76
N TYR A 175 -16.47 4.05 -17.50
CA TYR A 175 -17.84 3.66 -17.13
C TYR A 175 -18.65 4.82 -16.56
N PHE A 176 -18.02 5.97 -16.28
CA PHE A 176 -18.73 7.18 -15.93
C PHE A 176 -19.27 7.89 -17.17
N GLU A 177 -20.49 8.38 -17.07
CA GLU A 177 -21.15 9.33 -17.96
C GLU A 177 -21.51 10.58 -17.15
N ILE A 178 -22.04 11.64 -17.80
CA ILE A 178 -22.27 12.94 -17.14
C ILE A 178 -23.03 12.77 -15.82
N ASP A 179 -24.11 12.00 -15.81
CA ASP A 179 -24.96 11.80 -14.63
C ASP A 179 -25.23 10.32 -14.33
N ASN A 180 -24.39 9.43 -14.83
CA ASN A 180 -24.63 8.00 -14.73
C ASN A 180 -23.34 7.19 -14.66
N PHE A 181 -23.45 6.02 -14.05
CA PHE A 181 -22.39 5.00 -14.04
C PHE A 181 -22.92 3.71 -14.70
N LYS A 182 -22.20 3.19 -15.68
CA LYS A 182 -22.55 1.95 -16.42
C LYS A 182 -22.30 0.69 -15.57
N GLU A 183 -22.99 0.60 -14.43
CA GLU A 183 -22.78 -0.44 -13.41
C GLU A 183 -22.78 -1.85 -13.97
N LYS A 184 -23.83 -2.24 -14.71
CA LYS A 184 -23.94 -3.60 -15.27
C LYS A 184 -22.77 -3.96 -16.19
N LYS A 185 -22.35 -3.01 -17.03
CA LYS A 185 -21.20 -3.21 -17.92
C LYS A 185 -19.91 -3.33 -17.12
N TYR A 186 -19.70 -2.43 -16.17
CA TYR A 186 -18.53 -2.43 -15.28
C TYR A 186 -18.40 -3.76 -14.53
N MET A 187 -19.44 -4.21 -13.84
CA MET A 187 -19.45 -5.45 -13.08
C MET A 187 -19.21 -6.69 -13.96
N ASN A 188 -19.71 -6.68 -15.20
CA ASN A 188 -19.43 -7.76 -16.16
C ASN A 188 -17.96 -7.77 -16.61
N ASP A 189 -17.40 -6.58 -16.86
CA ASP A 189 -16.00 -6.46 -17.28
C ASP A 189 -15.03 -6.75 -16.11
N LEU A 190 -15.41 -6.41 -14.89
CA LEU A 190 -14.65 -6.71 -13.67
C LEU A 190 -14.49 -8.23 -13.44
N LYS A 191 -15.50 -9.02 -13.78
CA LYS A 191 -15.48 -10.49 -13.66
C LYS A 191 -14.56 -11.18 -14.67
N LYS A 192 -14.04 -10.48 -15.69
CA LYS A 192 -13.09 -11.07 -16.65
C LYS A 192 -11.75 -11.38 -15.94
N PRO A 193 -11.08 -12.50 -16.31
CA PRO A 193 -9.79 -12.83 -15.72
C PRO A 193 -8.76 -11.72 -15.99
N ARG A 194 -8.02 -11.34 -14.95
CA ARG A 194 -6.82 -10.50 -15.00
C ARG A 194 -5.81 -11.05 -14.03
N ASN A 195 -4.54 -10.99 -14.39
CA ASN A 195 -3.44 -11.38 -13.51
C ASN A 195 -2.99 -10.16 -12.70
N LEU A 196 -2.76 -10.36 -11.41
CA LEU A 196 -2.07 -9.43 -10.53
C LEU A 196 -0.66 -9.94 -10.19
N LEU A 197 -0.57 -11.17 -9.69
CA LEU A 197 0.69 -11.87 -9.40
C LEU A 197 1.13 -12.75 -10.56
N GLY A 198 0.19 -13.23 -11.35
CA GLY A 198 0.39 -14.17 -12.42
C GLY A 198 0.77 -15.58 -11.97
N LYS A 199 0.66 -16.52 -12.89
CA LYS A 199 0.80 -17.96 -12.59
C LYS A 199 2.13 -18.36 -11.96
N THR A 200 3.22 -17.71 -12.32
CA THR A 200 4.56 -18.07 -11.81
C THR A 200 4.68 -17.70 -10.33
N GLN A 201 4.28 -16.49 -9.96
CA GLN A 201 4.33 -16.06 -8.57
C GLN A 201 3.31 -16.82 -7.73
N LEU A 202 2.08 -17.08 -8.22
CA LEU A 202 1.11 -17.93 -7.53
C LEU A 202 1.62 -19.35 -7.27
N LYS A 203 2.28 -19.97 -8.26
CA LYS A 203 2.93 -21.28 -8.05
C LYS A 203 4.02 -21.23 -6.99
N TRP A 204 4.81 -20.15 -6.99
CA TRP A 204 5.81 -19.94 -5.96
C TRP A 204 5.17 -19.76 -4.59
N VAL A 205 4.14 -18.94 -4.43
CA VAL A 205 3.37 -18.81 -3.17
C VAL A 205 2.90 -20.19 -2.71
N LYS A 206 2.26 -20.95 -3.60
CA LYS A 206 1.79 -22.32 -3.29
C LYS A 206 2.92 -23.24 -2.80
N SER A 207 4.11 -23.12 -3.36
CA SER A 207 5.27 -23.93 -2.93
C SER A 207 5.84 -23.55 -1.57
N LYS A 208 5.51 -22.33 -1.09
CA LYS A 208 5.99 -21.77 0.19
C LYS A 208 4.95 -21.83 1.30
N THR A 209 3.66 -21.89 0.96
CA THR A 209 2.58 -22.03 1.94
C THR A 209 2.42 -23.48 2.40
N ASN A 210 2.48 -23.70 3.71
CA ASN A 210 2.32 -25.01 4.33
C ASN A 210 2.07 -24.88 5.84
N ASN A 211 1.75 -25.99 6.51
CA ASN A 211 1.44 -26.02 7.94
C ASN A 211 2.67 -26.07 8.88
N LYS A 212 3.89 -25.90 8.34
CA LYS A 212 5.11 -25.95 9.16
C LYS A 212 5.25 -24.73 10.06
N TYR A 213 4.77 -23.57 9.59
CA TYR A 213 4.91 -22.30 10.29
C TYR A 213 3.61 -21.93 10.98
N LYS A 214 3.72 -21.28 12.12
CA LYS A 214 2.55 -20.83 12.89
C LYS A 214 1.81 -19.71 12.18
N TRP A 215 2.57 -18.73 11.64
CA TRP A 215 2.02 -17.59 10.91
C TRP A 215 2.62 -17.53 9.51
N SER A 216 1.78 -17.37 8.50
CA SER A 216 2.16 -16.92 7.16
C SER A 216 1.85 -15.44 7.04
N ILE A 217 2.89 -14.62 6.88
CA ILE A 217 2.77 -13.17 6.74
C ILE A 217 3.10 -12.83 5.29
N PHE A 218 2.16 -12.17 4.61
CA PHE A 218 2.31 -11.74 3.22
C PHE A 218 2.50 -10.23 3.22
N GLY A 219 3.74 -9.77 2.97
CA GLY A 219 4.05 -8.37 2.76
C GLY A 219 3.83 -8.03 1.28
N GLN A 220 2.86 -7.18 1.01
CA GLN A 220 2.50 -6.77 -0.35
C GLN A 220 2.05 -5.30 -0.37
N GLN A 221 1.79 -4.74 -1.54
CA GLN A 221 1.64 -3.32 -1.71
C GLN A 221 0.22 -2.84 -1.41
N ILE A 222 -0.79 -3.46 -2.01
CA ILE A 222 -2.16 -2.95 -2.17
C ILE A 222 -3.18 -3.70 -1.30
N LEU A 223 -4.32 -3.09 -0.98
CA LEU A 223 -5.37 -3.73 -0.18
C LEU A 223 -6.00 -4.91 -0.92
N ILE A 224 -6.24 -6.01 -0.18
CA ILE A 224 -6.83 -7.24 -0.73
C ILE A 224 -8.32 -7.40 -0.36
N GLY A 225 -8.73 -6.95 0.81
CA GLY A 225 -10.13 -6.97 1.23
C GLY A 225 -10.98 -5.99 0.42
N PRO A 226 -12.17 -6.39 -0.05
CA PRO A 226 -13.06 -5.50 -0.82
C PRO A 226 -13.37 -4.20 -0.07
N LYS A 227 -13.42 -3.09 -0.79
CA LYS A 227 -13.79 -1.78 -0.23
C LYS A 227 -14.87 -1.12 -1.09
N TYR A 228 -15.94 -0.67 -0.43
CA TYR A 228 -17.06 0.05 -1.04
C TYR A 228 -17.20 1.42 -0.41
N LEU A 229 -17.48 2.43 -1.23
CA LEU A 229 -17.63 3.80 -0.77
C LEU A 229 -18.90 3.97 0.08
N PRO A 230 -18.80 4.54 1.28
CA PRO A 230 -19.93 4.70 2.18
C PRO A 230 -20.93 5.75 1.68
N ALA A 231 -22.20 5.58 2.05
CA ALA A 231 -23.29 6.43 1.59
C ALA A 231 -23.15 7.89 2.04
N ILE A 232 -22.47 8.16 3.14
CA ILE A 232 -22.25 9.52 3.66
C ILE A 232 -21.55 10.43 2.64
N LEU A 233 -20.74 9.88 1.73
CA LEU A 233 -20.06 10.66 0.70
C LEU A 233 -21.02 11.38 -0.27
N LYS A 234 -22.31 11.03 -0.30
CA LYS A 234 -23.33 11.77 -1.06
C LYS A 234 -23.67 13.15 -0.46
N PHE A 235 -23.26 13.38 0.78
CA PHE A 235 -23.59 14.59 1.54
C PHE A 235 -22.39 15.51 1.74
N VAL A 236 -21.23 15.17 1.15
CA VAL A 236 -20.07 16.09 1.13
C VAL A 236 -20.27 17.19 0.12
N GLU A 237 -19.79 18.38 0.45
CA GLU A 237 -19.81 19.55 -0.46
C GLU A 237 -18.78 19.33 -1.57
N LEU A 238 -19.24 18.99 -2.76
CA LEU A 238 -18.39 18.63 -3.90
C LEU A 238 -17.42 19.75 -4.29
N GLU A 239 -17.84 21.00 -4.13
CA GLU A 239 -17.04 22.18 -4.47
C GLU A 239 -15.73 22.27 -3.63
N THR A 240 -15.73 21.65 -2.48
CA THR A 240 -14.55 21.60 -1.58
C THR A 240 -13.60 20.47 -1.92
N LEU A 241 -14.02 19.51 -2.73
CA LEU A 241 -13.27 18.31 -3.06
C LEU A 241 -12.51 18.44 -4.39
N PRO A 242 -11.37 17.74 -4.55
CA PRO A 242 -10.73 17.62 -5.83
C PRO A 242 -11.67 17.04 -6.89
N SER A 243 -11.62 17.59 -8.10
CA SER A 243 -12.56 17.26 -9.19
C SER A 243 -12.62 15.76 -9.54
N TYR A 244 -11.51 15.04 -9.35
CA TYR A 244 -11.47 13.60 -9.59
C TYR A 244 -12.37 12.81 -8.62
N VAL A 245 -12.62 13.33 -7.40
CA VAL A 245 -13.47 12.68 -6.39
C VAL A 245 -14.96 12.78 -6.76
N HIS A 246 -15.37 13.83 -7.48
CA HIS A 246 -16.78 14.10 -7.77
C HIS A 246 -17.49 12.94 -8.45
N LYS A 247 -16.84 12.26 -9.39
CA LYS A 247 -17.42 11.10 -10.10
C LYS A 247 -17.64 9.91 -9.16
N TYR A 248 -16.70 9.69 -8.22
CA TYR A 248 -16.75 8.55 -7.32
C TYR A 248 -17.93 8.64 -6.33
N VAL A 249 -18.42 9.84 -6.02
CA VAL A 249 -19.63 10.02 -5.20
C VAL A 249 -20.87 9.30 -5.80
N MET A 250 -20.92 9.11 -7.12
CA MET A 250 -21.98 8.31 -7.77
C MET A 250 -21.96 6.83 -7.32
N LEU A 251 -20.84 6.34 -6.83
CA LEU A 251 -20.67 4.96 -6.33
C LEU A 251 -21.00 4.86 -4.84
N ALA A 252 -21.11 5.98 -4.12
CA ALA A 252 -21.33 6.00 -2.68
C ALA A 252 -22.62 5.27 -2.29
N GLY A 253 -22.51 4.41 -1.27
CA GLY A 253 -23.62 3.57 -0.78
C GLY A 253 -24.02 2.42 -1.73
N LYS A 254 -23.21 2.14 -2.75
CA LYS A 254 -23.36 0.97 -3.62
C LYS A 254 -22.29 -0.05 -3.31
N LYS A 255 -22.60 -1.34 -3.44
CA LYS A 255 -21.61 -2.42 -3.33
C LYS A 255 -20.84 -2.59 -4.65
N ILE A 256 -20.18 -1.50 -5.09
CA ILE A 256 -19.38 -1.43 -6.33
C ILE A 256 -17.93 -1.17 -5.93
N PRO A 257 -16.98 -2.06 -6.27
CA PRO A 257 -15.56 -1.80 -6.07
C PRO A 257 -15.14 -0.53 -6.82
N TYR A 258 -14.53 0.41 -6.12
CA TYR A 258 -14.18 1.72 -6.71
C TYR A 258 -12.71 1.84 -7.09
N ASN A 259 -11.83 1.10 -6.44
CA ASN A 259 -10.41 1.12 -6.72
C ASN A 259 -9.97 -0.17 -7.42
N THR A 260 -9.85 -0.12 -8.74
CA THR A 260 -9.46 -1.26 -9.58
C THR A 260 -7.95 -1.45 -9.66
N ASP A 261 -7.17 -0.53 -9.14
CA ASP A 261 -5.73 -0.66 -8.99
C ASP A 261 -5.37 -1.64 -7.86
N GLN A 262 -6.23 -1.75 -6.85
CA GLN A 262 -6.14 -2.75 -5.79
C GLN A 262 -6.68 -4.13 -6.23
N TRP A 263 -6.66 -5.12 -5.33
CA TRP A 263 -7.16 -6.47 -5.63
C TRP A 263 -8.62 -6.51 -6.07
N ASP A 264 -9.38 -5.46 -5.83
CA ASP A 264 -10.74 -5.31 -6.34
C ASP A 264 -10.81 -5.31 -7.88
N GLY A 265 -9.74 -4.90 -8.56
CA GLY A 265 -9.61 -5.02 -10.02
C GLY A 265 -9.32 -6.46 -10.51
N TYR A 266 -9.00 -7.37 -9.61
CA TYR A 266 -8.52 -8.74 -9.92
C TYR A 266 -9.26 -9.82 -9.11
N PRO A 267 -10.60 -9.80 -9.03
CA PRO A 267 -11.35 -10.63 -8.09
C PRO A 267 -11.16 -12.13 -8.31
N LYS A 268 -10.91 -12.59 -9.54
CA LYS A 268 -10.66 -14.02 -9.81
C LYS A 268 -9.32 -14.48 -9.26
N GLU A 269 -8.27 -13.72 -9.48
CA GLU A 269 -6.95 -14.09 -8.97
C GLU A 269 -6.88 -13.96 -7.44
N ARG A 270 -7.64 -13.00 -6.85
CA ARG A 270 -7.82 -12.95 -5.40
C ARG A 270 -8.34 -14.26 -4.82
N GLU A 271 -9.37 -14.86 -5.43
CA GLU A 271 -9.89 -16.15 -5.01
C GLU A 271 -8.87 -17.29 -5.19
N GLU A 272 -8.13 -17.30 -6.30
CA GLU A 272 -7.05 -18.28 -6.51
C GLU A 272 -5.97 -18.15 -5.44
N PHE A 273 -5.61 -16.92 -5.06
CA PHE A 273 -4.67 -16.65 -3.99
C PHE A 273 -5.21 -17.12 -2.63
N PHE A 274 -6.47 -16.84 -2.31
CA PHE A 274 -7.12 -17.31 -1.09
C PHE A 274 -7.13 -18.84 -1.01
N GLU A 275 -7.47 -19.55 -2.09
CA GLU A 275 -7.40 -21.01 -2.13
C GLU A 275 -5.99 -21.57 -1.85
N ILE A 276 -4.95 -20.86 -2.29
CA ILE A 276 -3.57 -21.25 -2.02
C ILE A 276 -3.22 -21.07 -0.54
N ILE A 277 -3.53 -19.90 0.03
CA ILE A 277 -3.08 -19.55 1.39
C ILE A 277 -3.86 -20.26 2.50
N LYS A 278 -5.05 -20.81 2.22
CA LYS A 278 -5.78 -21.70 3.14
C LYS A 278 -4.99 -22.91 3.61
N ASN A 279 -3.91 -23.28 2.90
CA ASN A 279 -3.00 -24.36 3.32
C ASN A 279 -2.08 -23.98 4.48
N SER A 280 -2.05 -22.70 4.86
CA SER A 280 -1.32 -22.22 6.05
C SER A 280 -2.17 -22.30 7.30
N GLN A 281 -1.52 -22.33 8.48
CA GLN A 281 -2.25 -22.38 9.75
C GLN A 281 -3.00 -21.08 10.06
N SER A 282 -2.35 -19.92 9.80
CA SER A 282 -2.92 -18.59 10.03
C SER A 282 -2.24 -17.57 9.11
N ASN A 283 -3.01 -16.67 8.54
CA ASN A 283 -2.54 -15.72 7.56
C ASN A 283 -2.71 -14.27 8.02
N LEU A 284 -1.65 -13.47 7.86
CA LEU A 284 -1.70 -12.02 7.94
C LEU A 284 -1.28 -11.45 6.58
N ILE A 285 -2.07 -10.56 6.03
CA ILE A 285 -1.77 -9.86 4.79
C ILE A 285 -1.50 -8.39 5.14
N LEU A 286 -0.27 -7.93 4.90
CA LEU A 286 0.14 -6.56 5.14
C LEU A 286 0.04 -5.78 3.85
N ALA A 287 -0.52 -4.57 3.91
CA ALA A 287 -0.71 -3.70 2.77
C ALA A 287 -0.26 -2.25 3.03
N GLY A 288 0.12 -1.55 1.96
CA GLY A 288 0.45 -0.13 1.92
C GLY A 288 -0.50 0.64 1.01
N ASP A 289 0.03 1.47 0.09
CA ASP A 289 -0.63 2.15 -1.03
C ASP A 289 -1.76 3.11 -0.62
N SER A 290 -2.68 2.67 0.18
CA SER A 290 -3.95 3.38 0.47
C SER A 290 -3.83 4.58 1.42
N HIS A 291 -2.67 4.81 2.02
CA HIS A 291 -2.33 5.91 2.94
C HIS A 291 -3.12 5.95 4.26
N ASN A 292 -4.12 5.11 4.45
CA ASN A 292 -4.95 5.04 5.64
C ASN A 292 -4.67 3.74 6.40
N SER A 293 -5.01 3.73 7.69
CA SER A 293 -4.93 2.51 8.49
C SER A 293 -6.17 1.65 8.27
N TRP A 294 -5.98 0.34 8.11
CA TRP A 294 -7.07 -0.61 7.90
C TRP A 294 -6.86 -1.89 8.70
N ILE A 295 -7.95 -2.45 9.22
CA ILE A 295 -8.00 -3.85 9.66
C ILE A 295 -9.27 -4.47 9.10
N SER A 296 -9.10 -5.59 8.36
CA SER A 296 -10.21 -6.34 7.81
C SER A 296 -10.04 -7.84 8.09
N ASN A 297 -11.13 -8.51 8.40
CA ASN A 297 -11.22 -9.95 8.27
C ASN A 297 -11.32 -10.29 6.78
N LEU A 298 -10.60 -11.29 6.33
CA LEU A 298 -10.66 -11.74 4.94
C LEU A 298 -11.46 -13.01 4.82
N ARG A 299 -12.43 -13.03 3.88
CA ARG A 299 -13.28 -14.17 3.58
C ARG A 299 -13.23 -14.49 2.09
N ASP A 300 -13.34 -15.79 1.79
CA ASP A 300 -13.49 -16.23 0.40
C ASP A 300 -14.94 -16.11 -0.09
N ASN A 301 -15.19 -16.41 -1.35
CA ASN A 301 -16.52 -16.39 -1.96
C ASN A 301 -17.55 -17.35 -1.31
N ASN A 302 -17.12 -18.24 -0.40
CA ASN A 302 -17.96 -19.13 0.37
C ASN A 302 -18.11 -18.66 1.83
N ASP A 303 -17.77 -17.41 2.11
CA ASP A 303 -17.82 -16.79 3.44
C ASP A 303 -16.91 -17.47 4.49
N LYS A 304 -15.89 -18.21 4.06
CA LYS A 304 -14.92 -18.82 4.96
C LYS A 304 -13.81 -17.87 5.28
N PHE A 305 -13.48 -17.74 6.56
CA PHE A 305 -12.34 -16.95 7.03
C PHE A 305 -11.02 -17.47 6.44
N VAL A 306 -10.21 -16.55 5.89
CA VAL A 306 -8.93 -16.84 5.24
C VAL A 306 -7.75 -16.23 6.01
N GLY A 307 -7.94 -15.11 6.66
CA GLY A 307 -6.89 -14.37 7.37
C GLY A 307 -7.31 -12.97 7.74
N VAL A 308 -6.36 -12.18 8.22
CA VAL A 308 -6.55 -10.77 8.58
C VAL A 308 -5.68 -9.89 7.69
N GLU A 309 -6.26 -8.84 7.11
CA GLU A 309 -5.54 -7.77 6.44
C GLU A 309 -5.23 -6.64 7.40
N ILE A 310 -4.02 -6.10 7.31
CA ILE A 310 -3.57 -4.94 8.07
C ILE A 310 -2.96 -3.95 7.08
N GLY A 311 -3.64 -2.83 6.84
CA GLY A 311 -3.17 -1.73 6.01
C GLY A 311 -2.44 -0.67 6.84
N ALA A 312 -1.23 -0.30 6.41
CA ALA A 312 -0.44 0.73 7.08
C ALA A 312 -0.95 2.14 6.73
N PRO A 313 -0.90 3.09 7.68
CA PRO A 313 -0.98 4.50 7.35
C PRO A 313 0.26 4.92 6.54
N SER A 314 0.17 6.04 5.83
CA SER A 314 1.34 6.60 5.16
C SER A 314 2.38 7.14 6.17
N ILE A 315 3.65 7.15 5.77
CA ILE A 315 4.70 7.88 6.50
C ILE A 315 4.48 9.39 6.38
N SER A 316 4.14 9.89 5.18
CA SER A 316 3.94 11.33 4.95
C SER A 316 2.97 11.67 3.82
N SER A 317 2.60 10.71 2.97
CA SER A 317 1.66 10.95 1.86
C SER A 317 0.27 11.35 2.36
N PRO A 318 -0.50 12.18 1.62
CA PRO A 318 -1.85 12.57 1.99
C PRO A 318 -2.77 11.37 2.21
N ASN A 319 -3.70 11.51 3.16
CA ASN A 319 -4.72 10.51 3.49
C ASN A 319 -6.13 11.15 3.48
N PHE A 320 -7.15 10.48 4.00
CA PHE A 320 -8.52 10.98 3.93
C PHE A 320 -8.71 12.35 4.58
N VAL A 321 -8.01 12.65 5.69
CA VAL A 321 -8.15 13.96 6.35
C VAL A 321 -7.62 15.11 5.48
N ASP A 322 -6.62 14.85 4.65
CA ASP A 322 -6.12 15.87 3.71
C ASP A 322 -7.15 16.18 2.59
N THR A 323 -8.07 15.25 2.32
CA THR A 323 -9.15 15.40 1.32
C THR A 323 -10.47 15.86 1.93
N PHE A 324 -10.88 15.28 3.05
CA PHE A 324 -12.23 15.44 3.63
C PHE A 324 -12.25 16.26 4.91
N GLY A 325 -11.10 16.72 5.42
CA GLY A 325 -11.00 17.52 6.63
C GLY A 325 -11.68 16.87 7.85
N GLU A 326 -12.47 17.66 8.57
CA GLU A 326 -13.15 17.24 9.80
C GLU A 326 -14.16 16.10 9.59
N MET A 327 -14.70 15.95 8.37
CA MET A 327 -15.63 14.87 8.04
C MET A 327 -14.99 13.47 8.08
N THR A 328 -13.69 13.37 8.08
CA THR A 328 -12.97 12.09 8.01
C THR A 328 -13.37 11.13 9.12
N THR A 329 -13.62 11.62 10.34
CA THR A 329 -14.06 10.76 11.45
C THR A 329 -15.39 10.06 11.17
N GLU A 330 -16.36 10.77 10.58
CA GLU A 330 -17.66 10.19 10.24
C GLU A 330 -17.55 9.30 8.98
N ILE A 331 -16.67 9.66 8.06
CA ILE A 331 -16.37 8.83 6.87
C ILE A 331 -15.75 7.50 7.32
N ASP A 332 -14.79 7.50 8.24
CA ASP A 332 -14.17 6.28 8.78
C ASP A 332 -15.20 5.34 9.41
N LYS A 333 -16.10 5.87 10.26
CA LYS A 333 -17.21 5.09 10.83
C LYS A 333 -18.11 4.49 9.75
N SER A 334 -18.48 5.32 8.77
CA SER A 334 -19.36 4.89 7.69
C SER A 334 -18.69 3.87 6.75
N PHE A 335 -17.36 3.90 6.60
CA PHE A 335 -16.63 2.83 5.92
C PHE A 335 -16.79 1.49 6.64
N VAL A 336 -16.64 1.46 7.96
CA VAL A 336 -16.84 0.24 8.75
C VAL A 336 -18.27 -0.28 8.62
N GLU A 337 -19.27 0.60 8.71
CA GLU A 337 -20.69 0.22 8.56
C GLU A 337 -21.05 -0.31 7.16
N SER A 338 -20.37 0.19 6.12
CA SER A 338 -20.63 -0.14 4.71
C SER A 338 -19.88 -1.40 4.23
N ASN A 339 -18.86 -1.86 4.98
CA ASN A 339 -17.97 -2.94 4.59
C ASN A 339 -17.91 -3.99 5.71
N GLU A 340 -18.69 -5.07 5.56
CA GLU A 340 -18.94 -6.09 6.58
C GLU A 340 -17.66 -6.71 7.19
N ASP A 341 -16.63 -6.93 6.38
CA ASP A 341 -15.36 -7.49 6.82
C ASP A 341 -14.36 -6.44 7.35
N LEU A 342 -14.68 -5.15 7.23
CA LEU A 342 -13.84 -4.09 7.75
C LEU A 342 -14.10 -3.89 9.24
N VAL A 343 -13.12 -4.24 10.07
CA VAL A 343 -13.21 -4.14 11.53
C VAL A 343 -12.94 -2.70 11.99
N TRP A 344 -11.97 -2.03 11.34
CA TRP A 344 -11.58 -0.69 11.73
C TRP A 344 -10.79 0.02 10.63
N THR A 345 -10.90 1.34 10.58
CA THR A 345 -10.08 2.22 9.74
C THR A 345 -9.76 3.53 10.45
N ASN A 346 -8.69 4.19 10.03
CA ASN A 346 -8.32 5.54 10.43
C ASN A 346 -7.69 6.27 9.24
N GLY A 347 -8.40 7.25 8.73
CA GLY A 347 -7.99 8.13 7.63
C GLY A 347 -7.39 9.46 8.09
N ILE A 348 -7.08 9.63 9.40
CA ILE A 348 -6.64 10.91 9.96
C ILE A 348 -5.12 10.92 10.18
N ASN A 349 -4.59 9.86 10.78
CA ASN A 349 -3.25 9.86 11.33
C ASN A 349 -2.21 9.24 10.40
N LYS A 350 -0.99 9.76 10.45
CA LYS A 350 0.18 9.23 9.74
C LYS A 350 1.11 8.52 10.72
N GLY A 351 1.79 7.47 10.26
CA GLY A 351 2.62 6.67 11.16
C GLY A 351 3.09 5.35 10.58
N TYR A 352 3.12 4.32 11.41
CA TYR A 352 3.53 2.96 11.04
C TYR A 352 2.81 1.91 11.88
N VAL A 353 2.95 0.64 11.52
CA VAL A 353 2.39 -0.48 12.27
C VAL A 353 3.51 -1.33 12.85
N GLU A 354 3.35 -1.76 14.11
CA GLU A 354 4.21 -2.73 14.79
C GLU A 354 3.42 -4.03 15.02
N LEU A 355 4.06 -5.16 14.77
CA LEU A 355 3.55 -6.49 15.03
C LEU A 355 4.43 -7.17 16.09
N GLU A 356 3.82 -7.50 17.23
CA GLU A 356 4.43 -8.39 18.22
C GLU A 356 3.90 -9.82 17.99
N VAL A 357 4.76 -10.68 17.42
CA VAL A 357 4.34 -12.00 16.94
C VAL A 357 4.67 -13.06 17.96
N SER A 358 3.64 -13.74 18.47
CA SER A 358 3.78 -14.91 19.35
C SER A 358 3.18 -16.17 18.72
N PHE A 359 3.31 -17.32 19.37
CA PHE A 359 2.72 -18.56 18.86
C PHE A 359 1.19 -18.56 18.86
N ASN A 360 0.55 -17.85 19.79
CA ASN A 360 -0.91 -17.90 19.99
C ASN A 360 -1.64 -16.69 19.42
N PHE A 361 -0.97 -15.56 19.34
CA PHE A 361 -1.57 -14.30 18.86
C PHE A 361 -0.51 -13.39 18.24
N VAL A 362 -0.96 -12.40 17.50
CA VAL A 362 -0.19 -11.25 17.07
C VAL A 362 -0.87 -10.00 17.61
N ASP A 363 -0.13 -9.21 18.40
CA ASP A 363 -0.56 -7.87 18.77
C ASP A 363 -0.14 -6.89 17.68
N VAL A 364 -1.11 -6.11 17.21
CA VAL A 364 -0.98 -5.14 16.14
C VAL A 364 -1.10 -3.75 16.73
N HIS A 365 -0.07 -2.94 16.61
CA HIS A 365 -0.01 -1.59 17.17
C HIS A 365 0.16 -0.56 16.08
N PHE A 366 -0.83 0.30 15.90
CA PHE A 366 -0.74 1.47 15.03
C PHE A 366 -0.16 2.64 15.83
N HIS A 367 1.03 3.05 15.47
CA HIS A 367 1.77 4.17 16.06
C HIS A 367 1.63 5.40 15.19
N TYR A 368 1.29 6.53 15.80
CA TYR A 368 0.99 7.75 15.09
C TYR A 368 1.83 8.93 15.57
N VAL A 369 2.05 9.88 14.66
CA VAL A 369 2.68 11.17 14.94
C VAL A 369 1.65 12.28 14.76
N SER A 370 1.72 13.34 15.58
CA SER A 370 0.76 14.44 15.57
C SER A 370 0.80 15.28 14.29
N THR A 371 1.94 15.31 13.62
CA THR A 371 2.13 16.03 12.35
C THR A 371 3.34 15.52 11.58
N VAL A 372 3.29 15.67 10.26
CA VAL A 372 4.43 15.53 9.34
C VAL A 372 4.85 16.89 8.75
N LYS A 373 4.14 17.97 9.06
CA LYS A 373 4.45 19.32 8.56
C LYS A 373 5.51 20.05 9.39
N SER A 374 5.97 19.44 10.49
CA SER A 374 7.00 19.96 11.39
C SER A 374 7.89 18.84 11.90
N GLN A 375 9.19 19.12 12.09
CA GLN A 375 10.11 18.20 12.79
C GLN A 375 9.86 18.11 14.31
N LYS A 376 9.10 19.08 14.87
CA LYS A 376 8.59 19.03 16.22
C LYS A 376 7.19 18.41 16.18
N TYR A 377 7.03 17.29 16.84
CA TYR A 377 5.79 16.52 16.88
C TYR A 377 5.68 15.78 18.21
N GLU A 378 4.50 15.25 18.47
CA GLU A 378 4.20 14.40 19.60
C GLU A 378 3.81 13.01 19.11
N LYS A 379 4.08 11.99 19.92
CA LYS A 379 3.51 10.67 19.73
C LYS A 379 2.07 10.69 20.14
N LEU A 380 1.19 10.24 19.26
CA LEU A 380 -0.22 10.10 19.60
C LEU A 380 -0.48 8.75 20.29
N GLN A 381 -1.67 8.60 20.84
CA GLN A 381 -2.09 7.34 21.44
C GLN A 381 -2.08 6.21 20.41
N THR A 382 -1.42 5.12 20.75
CA THR A 382 -1.38 3.90 19.94
C THR A 382 -2.75 3.21 19.94
N LYS A 383 -3.22 2.80 18.76
CA LYS A 383 -4.38 1.92 18.62
C LYS A 383 -3.91 0.49 18.49
N SER A 384 -4.44 -0.42 19.30
CA SER A 384 -3.99 -1.81 19.33
C SER A 384 -5.12 -2.80 19.12
N PHE A 385 -4.78 -3.93 18.49
CA PHE A 385 -5.67 -5.05 18.26
C PHE A 385 -4.91 -6.36 18.52
N ARG A 386 -5.63 -7.42 18.91
CA ARG A 386 -5.06 -8.75 19.04
C ARG A 386 -5.69 -9.70 18.03
N VAL A 387 -4.87 -10.24 17.15
CA VAL A 387 -5.24 -11.28 16.20
C VAL A 387 -4.92 -12.64 16.83
N ASN A 388 -5.93 -13.39 17.22
CA ASN A 388 -5.74 -14.74 17.70
C ASN A 388 -5.48 -15.70 16.56
N HIS A 389 -4.70 -16.75 16.83
CA HIS A 389 -4.33 -17.72 15.81
C HIS A 389 -5.57 -18.39 15.18
N ALA A 390 -5.65 -18.33 13.85
CA ALA A 390 -6.73 -18.90 13.02
C ALA A 390 -8.14 -18.42 13.39
N GLN A 391 -8.29 -17.22 13.92
CA GLN A 391 -9.58 -16.63 14.30
C GLN A 391 -9.75 -15.23 13.68
N PRO A 392 -10.98 -14.87 13.25
CA PRO A 392 -11.28 -13.50 12.90
C PRO A 392 -11.17 -12.57 14.12
N LEU A 393 -10.97 -11.29 13.87
CA LEU A 393 -11.15 -10.24 14.87
C LEU A 393 -12.64 -10.05 15.16
N ALA A 394 -12.95 -9.88 16.44
CA ALA A 394 -14.29 -9.61 16.92
C ALA A 394 -14.65 -8.12 16.77
#